data_ccad88432255258c39c7f37fcec3b33d
#
_entry.id   ccad88432255258c39c7f37fcec3b33d
#
_cell.length_a   1.000
_cell.length_b   1.000
_cell.length_c   1.000
_cell.angle_alpha   90.00
_cell.angle_beta   90.00
_cell.angle_gamma   90.00
#
_symmetry.space_group_name_H-M   'P 1'
#
loop_
_entity.id
_entity.type
_entity.pdbx_description
1 polymer ?
#
loop_
_entity_poly.entity_id
_entity_poly.type
_entity_poly.pdbx_seq_one_letter_code
_entity_poly.pdbx_strand_id
1 'polypeptide(L)'
;FATFSFATVLPAVTATAAWLNTFRPFSDERLCGLVRFDAHRPASVAGLALIASAGLTGIVFCPEFTFPLLWISPLAVFLAVQILRGEATVVDDLRTGDWRRVVRFALAALICGGFWEMWNLHSYAKWVYAVPYVQAFQIFEMPVVGFAGYLPFGLECAAVAAWVCPKLIGAYDSRDLKSL
;
A
#
# COMPACT_ATOMS: atom_id res chain seq x y z
N PHE A 1 -8.84 -0.97 -23.18
CA PHE A 1 -8.31 -2.06 -22.34
C PHE A 1 -7.68 -1.51 -21.05
N ALA A 2 -6.68 -0.61 -21.12
CA ALA A 2 -6.00 -0.08 -19.94
C ALA A 2 -6.96 0.48 -18.89
N THR A 3 -7.96 1.25 -19.27
CA THR A 3 -8.95 1.83 -18.36
C THR A 3 -9.69 0.76 -17.52
N PHE A 4 -10.09 -0.34 -18.14
CA PHE A 4 -10.73 -1.45 -17.42
C PHE A 4 -9.75 -2.15 -16.49
N SER A 5 -8.52 -2.40 -16.93
CA SER A 5 -7.51 -3.05 -16.11
C SER A 5 -7.19 -2.25 -14.85
N PHE A 6 -6.98 -0.93 -15.00
CA PHE A 6 -6.73 -0.05 -13.86
C PHE A 6 -7.96 0.15 -12.97
N ALA A 7 -9.18 0.16 -13.52
CA ALA A 7 -10.41 0.28 -12.74
C ALA A 7 -10.63 -0.89 -11.77
N THR A 8 -10.06 -2.07 -12.04
CA THR A 8 -10.20 -3.25 -11.19
C THR A 8 -9.18 -3.33 -10.05
N VAL A 9 -8.12 -2.53 -10.09
CA VAL A 9 -7.02 -2.58 -9.12
C VAL A 9 -7.52 -2.27 -7.71
N LEU A 10 -8.17 -1.13 -7.52
CA LEU A 10 -8.66 -0.70 -6.21
C LEU A 10 -9.71 -1.67 -5.64
N PRO A 11 -10.74 -2.08 -6.40
CA PRO A 11 -11.67 -3.13 -5.94
C PRO A 11 -10.99 -4.45 -5.60
N ALA A 12 -10.01 -4.90 -6.37
CA ALA A 12 -9.32 -6.16 -6.11
C ALA A 12 -8.54 -6.11 -4.78
N VAL A 13 -7.77 -5.06 -4.55
CA VAL A 13 -7.00 -4.90 -3.31
C VAL A 13 -7.92 -4.77 -2.10
N THR A 14 -8.99 -3.96 -2.20
CA THR A 14 -9.94 -3.78 -1.10
C THR A 14 -10.72 -5.05 -0.80
N ALA A 15 -11.20 -5.78 -1.81
CA ALA A 15 -11.89 -7.05 -1.63
C ALA A 15 -10.96 -8.12 -1.02
N THR A 16 -9.70 -8.19 -1.46
CA THR A 16 -8.71 -9.09 -0.89
C THR A 16 -8.39 -8.72 0.56
N ALA A 17 -8.30 -7.43 0.89
CA ALA A 17 -8.13 -6.98 2.27
C ALA A 17 -9.34 -7.34 3.15
N ALA A 18 -10.57 -7.26 2.62
CA ALA A 18 -11.77 -7.71 3.30
C ALA A 18 -11.75 -9.22 3.55
N TRP A 19 -11.39 -9.99 2.54
CA TRP A 19 -11.23 -11.45 2.67
C TRP A 19 -10.18 -11.82 3.70
N LEU A 20 -9.01 -11.18 3.70
CA LEU A 20 -7.96 -11.39 4.71
C LEU A 20 -8.46 -11.10 6.13
N ASN A 21 -9.38 -10.15 6.32
CA ASN A 21 -9.95 -9.84 7.64
C ASN A 21 -10.75 -11.01 8.24
N THR A 22 -11.17 -11.98 7.45
CA THR A 22 -11.87 -13.18 7.93
C THR A 22 -10.94 -14.19 8.61
N PHE A 23 -9.63 -14.05 8.42
CA PHE A 23 -8.63 -14.96 8.99
C PHE A 23 -8.18 -14.48 10.37
N ARG A 24 -8.00 -15.43 11.29
CA ARG A 24 -7.61 -15.19 12.69
C ARG A 24 -6.42 -14.26 12.89
N PRO A 25 -5.30 -14.34 12.11
CA PRO A 25 -4.17 -13.44 12.33
C PRO A 25 -4.51 -11.95 12.19
N PHE A 26 -5.55 -11.62 11.44
CA PHE A 26 -6.00 -10.25 11.19
C PHE A 26 -7.23 -9.84 12.00
N SER A 27 -7.96 -10.81 12.55
CA SER A 27 -9.11 -10.58 13.45
C SER A 27 -8.73 -10.62 14.92
N ASP A 28 -7.68 -11.39 15.27
CA ASP A 28 -7.17 -11.54 16.63
C ASP A 28 -6.16 -10.44 16.99
N GLU A 29 -5.76 -10.39 18.28
CA GLU A 29 -4.84 -9.38 18.80
C GLU A 29 -3.35 -9.66 18.52
N ARG A 30 -3.01 -10.63 17.67
CA ARG A 30 -1.62 -11.02 17.39
C ARG A 30 -0.76 -9.90 16.80
N LEU A 31 -1.36 -8.99 16.05
CA LEU A 31 -0.70 -7.84 15.46
C LEU A 31 -0.94 -6.56 16.28
N CYS A 32 -1.41 -6.70 17.51
CA CYS A 32 -1.61 -5.61 18.46
C CYS A 32 -0.45 -5.57 19.48
N GLY A 33 -0.22 -4.38 20.05
CA GLY A 33 0.84 -4.20 21.06
C GLY A 33 2.27 -4.18 20.50
N LEU A 34 2.41 -4.04 19.18
CA LEU A 34 3.70 -3.89 18.50
C LEU A 34 4.23 -2.45 18.63
N VAL A 35 5.28 -2.14 17.88
CA VAL A 35 5.88 -0.80 17.85
C VAL A 35 4.81 0.25 17.55
N ARG A 36 4.74 1.27 18.41
CA ARG A 36 3.81 2.39 18.24
C ARG A 36 4.43 3.45 17.36
N PHE A 37 3.66 3.91 16.39
CA PHE A 37 4.05 5.00 15.49
C PHE A 37 2.91 6.01 15.40
N ASP A 38 3.22 7.28 15.64
CA ASP A 38 2.26 8.37 15.51
C ASP A 38 2.60 9.22 14.29
N ALA A 39 1.84 9.02 13.23
CA ALA A 39 2.00 9.75 11.97
C ALA A 39 1.62 11.23 12.08
N HIS A 40 0.81 11.61 13.08
CA HIS A 40 0.35 13.00 13.28
C HIS A 40 1.35 13.88 14.04
N ARG A 41 2.46 13.32 14.53
CA ARG A 41 3.51 14.13 15.14
C ARG A 41 4.13 15.06 14.08
N PRO A 42 4.45 16.31 14.42
CA PRO A 42 5.06 17.26 13.47
C PRO A 42 6.33 16.69 12.79
N ALA A 43 7.15 15.94 13.53
CA ALA A 43 8.33 15.28 12.99
C ALA A 43 7.98 14.20 11.95
N SER A 44 6.90 13.44 12.16
CA SER A 44 6.43 12.43 11.21
C SER A 44 5.88 13.08 9.94
N VAL A 45 5.11 14.15 10.07
CA VAL A 45 4.58 14.92 8.93
C VAL A 45 5.73 15.54 8.13
N ALA A 46 6.72 16.12 8.81
CA ALA A 46 7.91 16.65 8.15
C ALA A 46 8.69 15.54 7.41
N GLY A 47 8.82 14.36 8.02
CA GLY A 47 9.42 13.17 7.39
C GLY A 47 8.67 12.72 6.14
N LEU A 48 7.34 12.66 6.18
CA LEU A 48 6.50 12.33 5.02
C LEU A 48 6.70 13.36 3.89
N ALA A 49 6.68 14.65 4.22
CA ALA A 49 6.91 15.71 3.25
C ALA A 49 8.31 15.63 2.62
N LEU A 50 9.33 15.30 3.43
CA LEU A 50 10.69 15.10 2.95
C LEU A 50 10.80 13.90 2.00
N ILE A 51 10.22 12.75 2.36
CA ILE A 51 10.20 11.54 1.52
C ILE A 51 9.46 11.82 0.21
N ALA A 52 8.31 12.48 0.27
CA ALA A 52 7.53 12.85 -0.91
C ALA A 52 8.36 13.77 -1.84
N SER A 53 8.95 14.82 -1.28
CA SER A 53 9.76 15.78 -2.05
C SER A 53 11.02 15.14 -2.64
N ALA A 54 11.75 14.38 -1.84
CA ALA A 54 12.97 13.69 -2.27
C ALA A 54 12.68 12.67 -3.37
N GLY A 55 11.59 11.90 -3.24
CA GLY A 55 11.22 10.91 -4.25
C GLY A 55 10.76 11.56 -5.55
N LEU A 56 9.86 12.54 -5.50
CA LEU A 56 9.36 13.22 -6.70
C LEU A 56 10.49 13.96 -7.42
N THR A 57 11.39 14.63 -6.68
CA THR A 57 12.55 15.31 -7.25
C THR A 57 13.59 14.32 -7.75
N GLY A 58 13.89 13.31 -6.95
CA GLY A 58 14.90 12.30 -7.26
C GLY A 58 14.59 11.52 -8.54
N ILE A 59 13.32 11.14 -8.76
CA ILE A 59 12.91 10.44 -9.99
C ILE A 59 13.23 11.26 -11.24
N VAL A 60 13.17 12.60 -11.15
CA VAL A 60 13.48 13.48 -12.29
C VAL A 60 14.99 13.57 -12.55
N PHE A 61 15.81 13.65 -11.50
CA PHE A 61 17.24 13.92 -11.62
C PHE A 61 18.12 12.66 -11.54
N CYS A 62 17.72 11.65 -10.76
CA CYS A 62 18.50 10.44 -10.51
C CYS A 62 17.59 9.19 -10.44
N PRO A 63 16.86 8.87 -11.56
CA PRO A 63 15.86 7.80 -11.54
C PRO A 63 16.42 6.43 -11.13
N GLU A 64 17.66 6.13 -11.48
CA GLU A 64 18.31 4.84 -11.20
C GLU A 64 18.44 4.56 -9.70
N PHE A 65 18.65 5.58 -8.87
CA PHE A 65 18.81 5.43 -7.42
C PHE A 65 17.51 5.67 -6.65
N THR A 66 16.60 6.45 -7.20
CA THR A 66 15.38 6.87 -6.52
C THR A 66 14.14 6.08 -6.94
N PHE A 67 14.31 5.13 -7.85
CA PHE A 67 13.23 4.25 -8.31
C PHE A 67 12.41 3.62 -7.15
N PRO A 68 12.99 3.14 -6.04
CA PRO A 68 12.19 2.62 -4.93
C PRO A 68 11.25 3.66 -4.31
N LEU A 69 11.59 4.94 -4.38
CA LEU A 69 10.77 6.02 -3.85
C LEU A 69 9.53 6.28 -4.71
N LEU A 70 9.48 5.76 -5.94
CA LEU A 70 8.29 5.82 -6.80
C LEU A 70 7.06 5.20 -6.11
N TRP A 71 7.29 4.17 -5.28
CA TRP A 71 6.23 3.45 -4.55
C TRP A 71 5.94 4.04 -3.16
N ILE A 72 6.86 4.80 -2.60
CA ILE A 72 6.74 5.34 -1.25
C ILE A 72 6.28 6.80 -1.28
N SER A 73 6.70 7.56 -2.28
CA SER A 73 6.41 9.00 -2.34
C SER A 73 4.93 9.32 -2.53
N PRO A 74 4.16 8.64 -3.41
CA PRO A 74 2.73 8.86 -3.49
C PRO A 74 2.01 8.56 -2.18
N LEU A 75 2.37 7.45 -1.50
CA LEU A 75 1.83 7.14 -0.18
C LEU A 75 2.11 8.27 0.82
N ALA A 76 3.36 8.78 0.84
CA ALA A 76 3.74 9.88 1.73
C ALA A 76 2.94 11.16 1.44
N VAL A 77 2.67 11.47 0.16
CA VAL A 77 1.79 12.58 -0.25
C VAL A 77 0.37 12.37 0.27
N PHE A 78 -0.22 11.19 0.03
CA PHE A 78 -1.58 10.89 0.47
C PHE A 78 -1.72 11.01 1.99
N LEU A 79 -0.81 10.40 2.74
CA LEU A 79 -0.82 10.47 4.21
C LEU A 79 -0.63 11.91 4.71
N ALA A 80 0.32 12.66 4.15
CA ALA A 80 0.54 14.05 4.54
C ALA A 80 -0.70 14.91 4.29
N VAL A 81 -1.36 14.77 3.13
CA VAL A 81 -2.58 15.51 2.80
C VAL A 81 -3.73 15.13 3.73
N GLN A 82 -3.96 13.85 3.98
CA GLN A 82 -5.00 13.39 4.90
C GLN A 82 -4.78 13.94 6.31
N ILE A 83 -3.55 13.87 6.83
CA ILE A 83 -3.20 14.39 8.15
C ILE A 83 -3.44 15.91 8.23
N LEU A 84 -2.97 16.67 7.23
CA LEU A 84 -3.14 18.12 7.20
C LEU A 84 -4.61 18.56 7.09
N ARG A 85 -5.46 17.71 6.52
CA ARG A 85 -6.91 17.92 6.43
C ARG A 85 -7.66 17.44 7.67
N GLY A 86 -6.98 16.81 8.63
CA GLY A 86 -7.60 16.21 9.81
C GLY A 86 -8.44 14.97 9.49
N GLU A 87 -8.16 14.31 8.38
CA GLU A 87 -8.84 13.09 7.95
C GLU A 87 -8.18 11.86 8.59
N ALA A 88 -8.96 10.78 8.76
CA ALA A 88 -8.43 9.50 9.23
C ALA A 88 -7.52 8.86 8.17
N THR A 89 -6.42 8.28 8.63
CA THR A 89 -5.43 7.62 7.77
C THR A 89 -5.40 6.10 7.97
N VAL A 90 -4.86 5.38 6.99
CA VAL A 90 -4.65 3.93 7.09
C VAL A 90 -3.67 3.55 8.21
N VAL A 91 -2.84 4.49 8.66
CA VAL A 91 -1.80 4.28 9.67
C VAL A 91 -2.18 4.74 11.09
N ASP A 92 -3.39 5.23 11.31
CA ASP A 92 -3.80 5.79 12.61
C ASP A 92 -3.77 4.76 13.74
N ASP A 93 -4.11 3.51 13.44
CA ASP A 93 -4.12 2.42 14.43
C ASP A 93 -2.71 2.11 14.96
N LEU A 94 -1.64 2.49 14.25
CA LEU A 94 -0.26 2.33 14.71
C LEU A 94 0.04 3.14 15.97
N ARG A 95 -0.75 4.16 16.30
CA ARG A 95 -0.62 4.93 17.55
C ARG A 95 -0.85 4.06 18.78
N THR A 96 -1.71 3.07 18.67
CA THR A 96 -1.98 2.08 19.72
C THR A 96 -1.12 0.82 19.59
N GLY A 97 -0.31 0.72 18.52
CA GLY A 97 0.49 -0.46 18.18
C GLY A 97 -0.32 -1.54 17.46
N ASP A 98 -1.46 -1.19 16.87
CA ASP A 98 -2.27 -2.10 16.05
C ASP A 98 -1.83 -2.03 14.58
N TRP A 99 -1.20 -3.10 14.13
CA TRP A 99 -0.67 -3.23 12.78
C TRP A 99 -1.60 -3.98 11.82
N ARG A 100 -2.75 -4.47 12.28
CA ARG A 100 -3.65 -5.32 11.49
C ARG A 100 -4.05 -4.70 10.17
N ARG A 101 -4.44 -3.42 10.17
CA ARG A 101 -4.87 -2.71 8.96
C ARG A 101 -3.72 -2.56 7.97
N VAL A 102 -2.56 -2.13 8.43
CA VAL A 102 -1.36 -1.93 7.60
C VAL A 102 -0.91 -3.24 6.96
N VAL A 103 -0.73 -4.29 7.76
CA VAL A 103 -0.29 -5.61 7.27
C VAL A 103 -1.32 -6.22 6.31
N ARG A 104 -2.60 -6.06 6.60
CA ARG A 104 -3.68 -6.58 5.77
C ARG A 104 -3.71 -5.97 4.37
N PHE A 105 -3.63 -4.65 4.26
CA PHE A 105 -3.60 -3.98 2.96
C PHE A 105 -2.30 -4.21 2.21
N ALA A 106 -1.16 -4.20 2.89
CA ALA A 106 0.12 -4.53 2.29
C ALA A 106 0.12 -5.96 1.71
N LEU A 107 -0.38 -6.94 2.48
CA LEU A 107 -0.47 -8.33 2.03
C LEU A 107 -1.52 -8.51 0.93
N ALA A 108 -2.65 -7.81 0.99
CA ALA A 108 -3.67 -7.84 -0.06
C ALA A 108 -3.09 -7.41 -1.41
N ALA A 109 -2.35 -6.30 -1.44
CA ALA A 109 -1.71 -5.84 -2.66
C ALA A 109 -0.60 -6.78 -3.13
N LEU A 110 0.16 -7.38 -2.23
CA LEU A 110 1.18 -8.38 -2.58
C LEU A 110 0.55 -9.62 -3.22
N ILE A 111 -0.57 -10.11 -2.70
CA ILE A 111 -1.32 -11.23 -3.30
C ILE A 111 -1.85 -10.84 -4.69
N CYS A 112 -2.51 -9.70 -4.81
CA CYS A 112 -2.99 -9.21 -6.10
C CYS A 112 -1.83 -9.03 -7.10
N GLY A 113 -0.71 -8.45 -6.64
CA GLY A 113 0.50 -8.27 -7.44
C GLY A 113 1.06 -9.57 -7.96
N GLY A 114 1.09 -10.62 -7.14
CA GLY A 114 1.49 -11.96 -7.58
C GLY A 114 0.62 -12.49 -8.74
N PHE A 115 -0.69 -12.29 -8.68
CA PHE A 115 -1.60 -12.64 -9.80
C PHE A 115 -1.37 -11.75 -11.02
N TRP A 116 -1.15 -10.46 -10.86
CA TRP A 116 -0.88 -9.56 -11.98
C TRP A 116 0.43 -9.93 -12.70
N GLU A 117 1.48 -10.26 -11.96
CA GLU A 117 2.74 -10.72 -12.55
C GLU A 117 2.60 -12.08 -13.26
N MET A 118 1.82 -12.99 -12.70
CA MET A 118 1.49 -14.26 -13.34
C MET A 118 0.76 -14.05 -14.67
N TRP A 119 -0.22 -13.13 -14.71
CA TRP A 119 -0.95 -12.80 -15.95
C TRP A 119 -0.07 -12.02 -16.93
N ASN A 120 0.81 -11.15 -16.43
CA ASN A 120 1.78 -10.44 -17.26
C ASN A 120 2.69 -11.42 -18.03
N LEU A 121 3.18 -12.46 -17.38
CA LEU A 121 4.06 -13.46 -18.00
C LEU A 121 3.46 -14.07 -19.27
N HIS A 122 2.17 -14.32 -19.27
CA HIS A 122 1.44 -14.94 -20.38
C HIS A 122 0.73 -13.95 -21.31
N SER A 123 0.87 -12.64 -21.06
CA SER A 123 0.21 -11.63 -21.88
C SER A 123 0.96 -11.36 -23.19
N TYR A 124 0.23 -11.05 -24.27
CA TYR A 124 0.83 -10.68 -25.54
C TYR A 124 1.59 -9.35 -25.46
N ALA A 125 1.01 -8.37 -24.77
CA ALA A 125 1.62 -7.06 -24.52
C ALA A 125 2.15 -6.99 -23.08
N LYS A 126 3.12 -7.86 -22.77
CA LYS A 126 3.70 -7.91 -21.44
C LYS A 126 4.64 -6.74 -21.16
N TRP A 127 4.68 -6.30 -19.94
CA TRP A 127 5.71 -5.38 -19.46
C TRP A 127 6.90 -6.19 -18.92
N VAL A 128 8.09 -5.63 -19.13
CA VAL A 128 9.37 -6.20 -18.68
C VAL A 128 10.06 -5.19 -17.79
N TYR A 129 10.63 -5.66 -16.70
CA TYR A 129 11.32 -4.81 -15.73
C TYR A 129 12.79 -4.66 -16.11
N ALA A 130 13.22 -3.43 -16.36
CA ALA A 130 14.61 -3.05 -16.61
C ALA A 130 15.12 -2.14 -15.50
N VAL A 131 15.13 -2.65 -14.26
CA VAL A 131 15.59 -1.88 -13.10
C VAL A 131 17.09 -2.08 -12.92
N PRO A 132 17.91 -1.02 -12.93
CA PRO A 132 19.33 -1.13 -12.68
C PRO A 132 19.62 -1.79 -11.34
N TYR A 133 20.66 -2.60 -11.27
CA TYR A 133 21.20 -3.23 -10.06
C TYR A 133 20.33 -4.30 -9.36
N VAL A 134 19.10 -4.56 -9.79
CA VAL A 134 18.14 -5.41 -9.05
C VAL A 134 17.57 -6.53 -9.93
N GLN A 135 18.31 -7.01 -10.91
CA GLN A 135 17.85 -8.04 -11.85
C GLN A 135 18.03 -9.50 -11.37
N ALA A 136 18.53 -9.70 -10.14
CA ALA A 136 18.73 -11.03 -9.60
C ALA A 136 17.44 -11.63 -9.05
N PHE A 137 17.28 -12.98 -9.23
CA PHE A 137 16.16 -13.75 -8.67
C PHE A 137 14.78 -13.22 -9.09
N GLN A 138 14.39 -13.50 -10.32
CA GLN A 138 13.08 -13.13 -10.85
C GLN A 138 12.03 -14.18 -10.47
N ILE A 139 10.85 -13.71 -10.10
CA ILE A 139 9.61 -14.47 -10.06
C ILE A 139 8.74 -13.92 -11.18
N PHE A 140 8.38 -14.75 -12.14
CA PHE A 140 7.80 -14.32 -13.41
C PHE A 140 8.75 -13.35 -14.13
N GLU A 141 8.31 -12.16 -14.51
CA GLU A 141 9.13 -11.12 -15.14
C GLU A 141 9.70 -10.12 -14.13
N MET A 142 9.28 -10.17 -12.86
CA MET A 142 9.64 -9.20 -11.82
C MET A 142 10.78 -9.72 -10.94
N PRO A 143 11.82 -8.91 -10.68
CA PRO A 143 12.78 -9.20 -9.61
C PRO A 143 12.10 -9.33 -8.26
N VAL A 144 12.52 -10.30 -7.42
CA VAL A 144 11.89 -10.55 -6.09
C VAL A 144 11.79 -9.26 -5.24
N VAL A 145 12.82 -8.43 -5.28
CA VAL A 145 12.83 -7.14 -4.56
C VAL A 145 11.75 -6.19 -5.06
N GLY A 146 11.35 -6.28 -6.33
CA GLY A 146 10.26 -5.51 -6.92
C GLY A 146 8.91 -5.75 -6.25
N PHE A 147 8.68 -6.98 -5.75
CA PHE A 147 7.45 -7.30 -5.01
C PHE A 147 7.29 -6.49 -3.73
N ALA A 148 8.40 -5.97 -3.15
CA ALA A 148 8.32 -5.07 -1.99
C ALA A 148 7.56 -3.77 -2.30
N GLY A 149 7.51 -3.34 -3.56
CA GLY A 149 6.72 -2.18 -3.99
C GLY A 149 5.21 -2.36 -3.81
N TYR A 150 4.71 -3.59 -3.82
CA TYR A 150 3.29 -3.86 -3.56
C TYR A 150 2.89 -3.56 -2.11
N LEU A 151 3.81 -3.57 -1.16
CA LEU A 151 3.50 -3.29 0.25
C LEU A 151 3.02 -1.84 0.45
N PRO A 152 3.78 -0.79 0.09
CA PRO A 152 3.30 0.58 0.16
C PRO A 152 2.12 0.84 -0.79
N PHE A 153 2.10 0.20 -1.97
CA PHE A 153 0.99 0.31 -2.91
C PHE A 153 -0.36 -0.13 -2.31
N GLY A 154 -0.37 -1.17 -1.48
CA GLY A 154 -1.58 -1.58 -0.75
C GLY A 154 -2.10 -0.49 0.18
N LEU A 155 -1.19 0.25 0.84
CA LEU A 155 -1.56 1.38 1.70
C LEU A 155 -2.03 2.59 0.89
N GLU A 156 -1.48 2.81 -0.31
CA GLU A 156 -2.00 3.80 -1.26
C GLU A 156 -3.43 3.48 -1.66
N CYS A 157 -3.70 2.23 -2.03
CA CYS A 157 -5.05 1.77 -2.33
C CYS A 157 -6.02 2.03 -1.16
N ALA A 158 -5.59 1.78 0.08
CA ALA A 158 -6.39 2.07 1.28
C ALA A 158 -6.63 3.57 1.46
N ALA A 159 -5.60 4.41 1.26
CA ALA A 159 -5.73 5.87 1.36
C ALA A 159 -6.68 6.44 0.30
N VAL A 160 -6.57 5.97 -0.95
CA VAL A 160 -7.47 6.36 -2.04
C VAL A 160 -8.90 5.86 -1.79
N ALA A 161 -9.07 4.63 -1.33
CA ALA A 161 -10.38 4.07 -1.00
C ALA A 161 -11.07 4.88 0.12
N ALA A 162 -10.31 5.39 1.10
CA ALA A 162 -10.82 6.27 2.15
C ALA A 162 -11.42 7.55 1.58
N TRP A 163 -10.84 8.12 0.53
CA TRP A 163 -11.36 9.31 -0.12
C TRP A 163 -12.56 9.03 -1.02
N VAL A 164 -12.50 7.96 -1.82
CA VAL A 164 -13.54 7.63 -2.80
C VAL A 164 -14.79 7.08 -2.10
N CYS A 165 -14.61 6.26 -1.07
CA CYS A 165 -15.71 5.63 -0.35
C CYS A 165 -15.35 5.42 1.13
N PRO A 166 -15.48 6.46 1.99
CA PRO A 166 -15.15 6.38 3.42
C PRO A 166 -15.87 5.24 4.15
N LYS A 167 -17.08 4.89 3.72
CA LYS A 167 -17.86 3.77 4.28
C LYS A 167 -17.20 2.41 4.08
N LEU A 168 -16.42 2.23 3.00
CA LEU A 168 -15.70 0.98 2.78
C LEU A 168 -14.62 0.73 3.86
N ILE A 169 -13.97 1.77 4.34
CA ILE A 169 -12.92 1.62 5.36
C ILE A 169 -13.51 1.41 6.74
N GLY A 170 -14.64 2.06 7.08
CA GLY A 170 -15.38 1.80 8.32
C GLY A 170 -15.92 0.37 8.39
N ALA A 171 -16.45 -0.16 7.28
CA ALA A 171 -16.93 -1.55 7.21
C ALA A 171 -15.83 -2.61 7.40
N TYR A 172 -14.56 -2.23 7.25
CA TYR A 172 -13.40 -3.12 7.48
C TYR A 172 -12.87 -3.03 8.91
N ASP A 173 -13.42 -2.18 9.76
CA ASP A 173 -13.07 -2.15 11.17
C ASP A 173 -13.79 -3.30 11.89
N SER A 174 -13.02 -4.23 12.44
CA SER A 174 -13.51 -5.45 13.09
C SER A 174 -14.42 -5.21 14.30
N ARG A 175 -14.59 -3.96 14.72
CA ARG A 175 -15.48 -3.53 15.79
C ARG A 175 -16.94 -3.45 15.36
N ASP A 176 -17.20 -3.16 14.08
CA ASP A 176 -18.58 -2.99 13.56
C ASP A 176 -19.21 -4.31 13.09
N LEU A 177 -18.38 -5.33 12.75
CA LEU A 177 -18.87 -6.66 12.37
C LEU A 177 -19.46 -7.49 13.52
N LYS A 178 -19.23 -7.09 14.78
CA LYS A 178 -19.84 -7.73 15.96
C LYS A 178 -21.20 -7.16 16.33
N SER A 179 -21.67 -6.14 15.60
CA SER A 179 -22.95 -5.47 15.82
C SER A 179 -24.00 -5.77 14.73
N LEU A 180 -23.67 -6.64 13.77
CA LEU A 180 -24.58 -7.23 12.77
C LEU A 180 -24.83 -8.70 13.07
#